data_8ea321e356e7e57a42bb5df3c2f17d4b
#
_entry.id   8ea321e356e7e57a42bb5df3c2f17d4b
#
_cell.length_a   1.000
_cell.length_b   1.000
_cell.length_c   1.000
_cell.angle_alpha   90.00
_cell.angle_beta   90.00
_cell.angle_gamma   90.00
#
_symmetry.space_group_name_H-M   'P 1'
#
loop_
_entity.id
_entity.type
_entity.pdbx_description
1 polymer ?
#
loop_
_entity_poly.entity_id
_entity_poly.type
_entity_poly.pdbx_seq_one_letter_code
_entity_poly.pdbx_strand_id
1 'polypeptide(L)'
;MGSFSLRWRILIETIALIATVATGTLLWGAIGTIAAGVLATIIVLFRSLGLIRQFSDLTEDVVRMTSIDRAHRLNPAGPAELARLARAVNRLVDRVGADIAKEESERFRLSSIFNSMRDGVVVVDDQGIIESVNPAAGEMLAAVIPVGPGMQLTSLTNHPDVIGVVNSAIRSGNPESTEIELFDNQRTLVALATPFPRPETQMVRALLLLTDSTGVRRLDTTRREFVSNASHELRTPLSGIRASAETLQLGGVDDIAGRKQFLEMILEDVNRMDKLITEMLELSRLESGESPLDLQDVKPTVLTDAAVLQFSTIIEQSELTLESSIPPDLPFVRVDVEKMSHVFANLLSNAIKWTPSGGTITIKTWLEEKSIYFSVADTGQGIEPEHLPHIFERFFKTDSARSQPGTGLGLSIARHVVEAHGGGISADSDLGVGSEFVFGIPIVR
;
A
#
# COMPACT_ATOMS: atom_id res chain seq x y z
N MET A 1 -35.49 -15.04 -54.34
CA MET A 1 -36.77 -15.73 -54.64
C MET A 1 -37.45 -15.98 -53.29
N GLY A 2 -38.57 -15.30 -53.03
CA GLY A 2 -39.23 -15.35 -51.71
C GLY A 2 -39.76 -16.75 -51.40
N SER A 3 -39.46 -17.25 -50.20
CA SER A 3 -40.01 -18.50 -49.68
C SER A 3 -41.50 -18.34 -49.42
N PHE A 4 -42.34 -18.95 -50.25
CA PHE A 4 -43.76 -19.01 -50.00
C PHE A 4 -44.04 -19.70 -48.65
N SER A 5 -45.07 -19.19 -47.89
CA SER A 5 -45.52 -19.85 -46.66
C SER A 5 -46.01 -21.28 -46.95
N LEU A 6 -45.87 -22.14 -45.96
CA LEU A 6 -46.32 -23.54 -46.05
C LEU A 6 -47.77 -23.64 -46.51
N ARG A 7 -48.66 -22.68 -46.06
CA ARG A 7 -50.07 -22.59 -46.44
C ARG A 7 -50.24 -22.32 -47.94
N TRP A 8 -49.45 -21.39 -48.52
CA TRP A 8 -49.49 -21.11 -49.94
C TRP A 8 -48.95 -22.24 -50.78
N ARG A 9 -47.94 -22.96 -50.32
CA ARG A 9 -47.41 -24.16 -50.98
C ARG A 9 -48.42 -25.27 -51.01
N ILE A 10 -49.11 -25.55 -49.86
CA ILE A 10 -50.17 -26.57 -49.80
C ILE A 10 -51.34 -26.16 -50.72
N LEU A 11 -51.76 -24.87 -50.71
CA LEU A 11 -52.84 -24.40 -51.57
C LEU A 11 -52.51 -24.55 -53.07
N ILE A 12 -51.31 -24.15 -53.52
CA ILE A 12 -50.87 -24.28 -54.93
C ILE A 12 -50.79 -25.73 -55.30
N GLU A 13 -50.31 -26.61 -54.45
CA GLU A 13 -50.23 -28.05 -54.68
C GLU A 13 -51.60 -28.71 -54.79
N THR A 14 -52.52 -28.28 -53.93
CA THR A 14 -53.91 -28.76 -53.97
C THR A 14 -54.59 -28.32 -55.27
N ILE A 15 -54.40 -27.11 -55.74
CA ILE A 15 -54.92 -26.58 -56.97
C ILE A 15 -54.28 -27.32 -58.18
N ALA A 16 -52.95 -27.53 -58.14
CA ALA A 16 -52.27 -28.28 -59.23
C ALA A 16 -52.73 -29.73 -59.30
N LEU A 17 -52.98 -30.38 -58.17
CA LEU A 17 -53.53 -31.73 -58.07
C LEU A 17 -54.90 -31.82 -58.72
N ILE A 18 -55.83 -30.87 -58.33
CA ILE A 18 -57.19 -30.81 -58.91
C ILE A 18 -57.12 -30.58 -60.44
N ALA A 19 -56.26 -29.66 -60.88
CA ALA A 19 -56.06 -29.37 -62.31
C ALA A 19 -55.54 -30.58 -63.06
N THR A 20 -54.60 -31.35 -62.49
CA THR A 20 -54.04 -32.56 -63.12
C THR A 20 -55.07 -33.67 -63.26
N VAL A 21 -55.92 -33.84 -62.21
CA VAL A 21 -57.00 -34.82 -62.27
C VAL A 21 -58.08 -34.37 -63.29
N ALA A 22 -58.46 -33.08 -63.29
CA ALA A 22 -59.41 -32.54 -64.24
C ALA A 22 -58.97 -32.65 -65.74
N THR A 23 -57.71 -32.38 -65.99
CA THR A 23 -57.13 -32.52 -67.35
C THR A 23 -57.03 -33.99 -67.78
N GLY A 24 -56.70 -34.89 -66.84
CA GLY A 24 -56.73 -36.35 -67.11
C GLY A 24 -58.09 -36.90 -67.47
N THR A 25 -59.17 -36.39 -66.84
CA THR A 25 -60.55 -36.80 -67.20
C THR A 25 -60.99 -36.31 -68.56
N LEU A 26 -60.61 -35.09 -68.93
CA LEU A 26 -60.95 -34.48 -70.22
C LEU A 26 -60.25 -35.11 -71.42
N LEU A 27 -59.00 -35.56 -71.26
CA LEU A 27 -58.16 -36.00 -72.37
C LEU A 27 -58.20 -37.55 -72.61
N TRP A 28 -58.33 -38.35 -71.57
CA TRP A 28 -58.04 -39.79 -71.62
C TRP A 28 -59.11 -40.67 -70.96
N GLY A 29 -60.25 -40.13 -70.55
CA GLY A 29 -61.35 -40.86 -69.89
C GLY A 29 -60.91 -41.49 -68.53
N ALA A 30 -61.54 -42.66 -68.22
CA ALA A 30 -61.33 -43.29 -66.89
C ALA A 30 -59.87 -43.71 -66.58
N ILE A 31 -59.11 -44.10 -67.63
CA ILE A 31 -57.69 -44.54 -67.50
C ILE A 31 -56.80 -43.33 -67.18
N GLY A 32 -57.08 -42.18 -67.82
CA GLY A 32 -56.31 -40.94 -67.56
C GLY A 32 -56.50 -40.37 -66.12
N THR A 33 -57.71 -40.51 -65.59
CA THR A 33 -58.00 -40.09 -64.20
C THR A 33 -57.27 -40.91 -63.15
N ILE A 34 -57.19 -42.22 -63.36
CA ILE A 34 -56.49 -43.13 -62.48
C ILE A 34 -54.98 -42.82 -62.52
N ALA A 35 -54.42 -42.66 -63.67
CA ALA A 35 -52.99 -42.36 -63.89
C ALA A 35 -52.62 -41.00 -63.29
N ALA A 36 -53.45 -39.95 -63.51
CA ALA A 36 -53.22 -38.62 -62.92
C ALA A 36 -53.36 -38.61 -61.37
N GLY A 37 -54.31 -39.39 -60.84
CA GLY A 37 -54.50 -39.52 -59.35
C GLY A 37 -53.31 -40.22 -58.71
N VAL A 38 -52.78 -41.28 -59.34
CA VAL A 38 -51.60 -41.97 -58.84
C VAL A 38 -50.37 -41.07 -58.91
N LEU A 39 -50.15 -40.32 -60.00
CA LEU A 39 -49.03 -39.41 -60.13
C LEU A 39 -49.10 -38.28 -59.05
N ALA A 40 -50.27 -37.70 -58.86
CA ALA A 40 -50.50 -36.66 -57.86
C ALA A 40 -50.26 -37.18 -56.45
N THR A 41 -50.72 -38.41 -56.13
CA THR A 41 -50.45 -39.03 -54.83
C THR A 41 -48.98 -39.26 -54.61
N ILE A 42 -48.22 -39.69 -55.64
CA ILE A 42 -46.74 -39.84 -55.51
C ILE A 42 -46.05 -38.50 -55.29
N ILE A 43 -46.48 -37.43 -55.95
CA ILE A 43 -45.91 -36.08 -55.77
C ILE A 43 -46.15 -35.60 -54.36
N VAL A 44 -47.37 -35.74 -53.82
CA VAL A 44 -47.70 -35.37 -52.47
C VAL A 44 -46.91 -36.19 -51.43
N LEU A 45 -46.79 -37.50 -51.66
CA LEU A 45 -45.99 -38.37 -50.81
C LEU A 45 -44.52 -37.97 -50.81
N PHE A 46 -43.94 -37.71 -51.94
CA PHE A 46 -42.52 -37.31 -52.08
C PHE A 46 -42.24 -35.96 -51.36
N ARG A 47 -43.18 -35.02 -51.47
CA ARG A 47 -43.07 -33.70 -50.78
C ARG A 47 -43.31 -33.79 -49.30
N SER A 48 -44.24 -34.61 -48.83
CA SER A 48 -44.47 -34.81 -47.41
C SER A 48 -43.24 -35.48 -46.75
N LEU A 49 -42.60 -36.44 -47.40
CA LEU A 49 -41.35 -37.04 -46.96
C LEU A 49 -40.21 -36.01 -46.91
N GLY A 50 -40.14 -35.06 -47.82
CA GLY A 50 -39.18 -33.95 -47.81
C GLY A 50 -39.38 -33.02 -46.62
N LEU A 51 -40.63 -32.71 -46.26
CA LEU A 51 -40.96 -31.91 -45.07
C LEU A 51 -40.61 -32.64 -43.77
N ILE A 52 -40.94 -33.93 -43.69
CA ILE A 52 -40.59 -34.75 -42.51
C ILE A 52 -39.07 -34.79 -42.30
N ARG A 53 -38.29 -34.95 -43.37
CA ARG A 53 -36.82 -34.91 -43.28
C ARG A 53 -36.33 -33.55 -42.77
N GLN A 54 -36.83 -32.44 -43.31
CA GLN A 54 -36.45 -31.10 -42.85
C GLN A 54 -36.79 -30.86 -41.37
N PHE A 55 -37.90 -31.41 -40.87
CA PHE A 55 -38.24 -31.38 -39.42
C PHE A 55 -37.30 -32.25 -38.59
N SER A 56 -36.95 -33.43 -39.09
CA SER A 56 -36.00 -34.35 -38.45
C SER A 56 -34.62 -33.71 -38.35
N ASP A 57 -34.12 -33.10 -39.42
CA ASP A 57 -32.84 -32.41 -39.47
C ASP A 57 -32.82 -31.24 -38.49
N LEU A 58 -33.91 -30.43 -38.46
CA LEU A 58 -34.02 -29.33 -37.50
C LEU A 58 -34.02 -29.81 -36.05
N THR A 59 -34.68 -30.92 -35.76
CA THR A 59 -34.72 -31.52 -34.41
C THR A 59 -33.36 -32.03 -34.00
N GLU A 60 -32.64 -32.69 -34.92
CA GLU A 60 -31.27 -33.16 -34.66
C GLU A 60 -30.30 -31.98 -34.43
N ASP A 61 -30.41 -30.92 -35.21
CA ASP A 61 -29.61 -29.71 -35.03
C ASP A 61 -29.90 -29.03 -33.67
N VAL A 62 -31.16 -28.97 -33.23
CA VAL A 62 -31.53 -28.45 -31.87
C VAL A 62 -30.93 -29.32 -30.78
N VAL A 63 -30.96 -30.64 -30.91
CA VAL A 63 -30.36 -31.57 -29.96
C VAL A 63 -28.83 -31.40 -29.94
N ARG A 64 -28.19 -31.22 -31.07
CA ARG A 64 -26.74 -30.94 -31.15
C ARG A 64 -26.37 -29.63 -30.47
N MET A 65 -27.17 -28.57 -30.65
CA MET A 65 -26.96 -27.27 -29.93
C MET A 65 -27.02 -27.39 -28.40
N THR A 66 -27.88 -28.27 -27.87
CA THR A 66 -28.06 -28.41 -26.46
C THR A 66 -27.06 -29.35 -25.77
N SER A 67 -26.51 -30.32 -26.51
CA SER A 67 -25.71 -31.42 -25.94
C SER A 67 -24.23 -31.41 -26.28
N ILE A 68 -23.84 -30.92 -27.48
CA ILE A 68 -22.46 -31.14 -27.99
C ILE A 68 -21.76 -29.84 -28.36
N ASP A 69 -22.44 -28.92 -29.06
CA ASP A 69 -21.83 -27.70 -29.60
C ASP A 69 -22.73 -26.46 -29.46
N ARG A 70 -22.48 -25.66 -28.45
CA ARG A 70 -23.21 -24.40 -28.20
C ARG A 70 -23.00 -23.35 -29.30
N ALA A 71 -21.96 -23.49 -30.13
CA ALA A 71 -21.70 -22.60 -31.26
C ALA A 71 -22.51 -22.97 -32.51
N HIS A 72 -23.08 -24.18 -32.56
CA HIS A 72 -23.92 -24.61 -33.70
C HIS A 72 -25.15 -23.70 -33.83
N ARG A 73 -25.50 -23.36 -35.06
CA ARG A 73 -26.68 -22.54 -35.38
C ARG A 73 -27.57 -23.28 -36.36
N LEU A 74 -28.87 -23.15 -36.15
CA LEU A 74 -29.86 -23.70 -37.04
C LEU A 74 -29.80 -23.01 -38.41
N ASN A 75 -29.78 -23.82 -39.49
CA ASN A 75 -29.82 -23.28 -40.83
C ASN A 75 -31.24 -22.73 -41.15
N PRO A 76 -31.40 -21.43 -41.43
CA PRO A 76 -32.72 -20.85 -41.75
C PRO A 76 -33.23 -21.17 -43.17
N ALA A 77 -32.81 -22.28 -43.74
CA ALA A 77 -33.26 -22.74 -45.06
C ALA A 77 -34.57 -23.52 -44.94
N GLY A 78 -35.41 -23.47 -45.99
CA GLY A 78 -36.67 -24.21 -46.03
C GLY A 78 -37.93 -23.33 -46.08
N PRO A 79 -39.11 -23.86 -45.71
CA PRO A 79 -40.37 -23.12 -45.65
C PRO A 79 -40.28 -21.93 -44.74
N ALA A 80 -41.05 -20.85 -45.02
CA ALA A 80 -40.98 -19.58 -44.31
C ALA A 80 -41.20 -19.73 -42.81
N GLU A 81 -41.99 -20.68 -42.37
CA GLU A 81 -42.31 -20.97 -40.96
C GLU A 81 -41.10 -21.59 -40.25
N LEU A 82 -40.46 -22.58 -40.85
CA LEU A 82 -39.27 -23.22 -40.32
C LEU A 82 -38.08 -22.26 -40.26
N ALA A 83 -37.93 -21.45 -41.30
CA ALA A 83 -36.91 -20.39 -41.31
C ALA A 83 -37.13 -19.32 -40.21
N ARG A 84 -38.41 -18.99 -39.89
CA ARG A 84 -38.70 -18.10 -38.77
C ARG A 84 -38.37 -18.75 -37.42
N LEU A 85 -38.71 -20.02 -37.25
CA LEU A 85 -38.40 -20.77 -36.03
C LEU A 85 -36.89 -20.85 -35.84
N ALA A 86 -36.12 -21.25 -36.86
CA ALA A 86 -34.66 -21.29 -36.78
C ALA A 86 -34.03 -19.95 -36.38
N ARG A 87 -34.50 -18.83 -36.97
CA ARG A 87 -34.05 -17.49 -36.57
C ARG A 87 -34.44 -17.10 -35.16
N ALA A 88 -35.63 -17.52 -34.70
CA ALA A 88 -36.07 -17.24 -33.32
C ALA A 88 -35.24 -18.01 -32.29
N VAL A 89 -34.95 -19.29 -32.56
CA VAL A 89 -34.09 -20.11 -31.69
C VAL A 89 -32.66 -19.58 -31.69
N ASN A 90 -32.08 -19.27 -32.87
CA ASN A 90 -30.73 -18.68 -32.91
C ASN A 90 -30.64 -17.38 -32.08
N ARG A 91 -31.62 -16.47 -32.20
CA ARG A 91 -31.68 -15.25 -31.37
C ARG A 91 -31.78 -15.53 -29.86
N LEU A 92 -32.53 -16.57 -29.48
CA LEU A 92 -32.61 -16.98 -28.08
C LEU A 92 -31.27 -17.47 -27.57
N VAL A 93 -30.59 -18.33 -28.35
CA VAL A 93 -29.26 -18.83 -27.96
C VAL A 93 -28.22 -17.74 -27.89
N ASP A 94 -28.26 -16.77 -28.83
CA ASP A 94 -27.34 -15.62 -28.80
C ASP A 94 -27.60 -14.74 -27.57
N ARG A 95 -28.84 -14.53 -27.16
CA ARG A 95 -29.19 -13.76 -25.96
C ARG A 95 -28.75 -14.48 -24.68
N VAL A 96 -29.09 -15.77 -24.54
CA VAL A 96 -28.67 -16.57 -23.38
C VAL A 96 -27.14 -16.65 -23.29
N GLY A 97 -26.46 -16.82 -24.42
CA GLY A 97 -24.99 -16.81 -24.46
C GLY A 97 -24.40 -15.47 -24.01
N ALA A 98 -24.98 -14.35 -24.46
CA ALA A 98 -24.56 -13.02 -24.04
C ALA A 98 -24.81 -12.76 -22.55
N ASP A 99 -25.95 -13.22 -22.01
CA ASP A 99 -26.28 -13.07 -20.59
C ASP A 99 -25.32 -13.89 -19.71
N ILE A 100 -25.02 -15.13 -20.08
CA ILE A 100 -24.04 -15.98 -19.39
C ILE A 100 -22.63 -15.35 -19.43
N ALA A 101 -22.19 -14.90 -20.60
CA ALA A 101 -20.86 -14.27 -20.74
C ALA A 101 -20.76 -12.99 -19.91
N LYS A 102 -21.84 -12.21 -19.82
CA LYS A 102 -21.90 -11.03 -18.95
C LYS A 102 -21.80 -11.41 -17.48
N GLU A 103 -22.56 -12.41 -17.03
CA GLU A 103 -22.51 -12.86 -15.63
C GLU A 103 -21.11 -13.43 -15.27
N GLU A 104 -20.50 -14.22 -16.14
CA GLU A 104 -19.14 -14.72 -15.95
C GLU A 104 -18.11 -13.58 -15.89
N SER A 105 -18.24 -12.57 -16.76
CA SER A 105 -17.38 -11.39 -16.75
C SER A 105 -17.52 -10.58 -15.44
N GLU A 106 -18.76 -10.38 -14.96
CA GLU A 106 -19.00 -9.70 -13.70
C GLU A 106 -18.45 -10.48 -12.50
N ARG A 107 -18.65 -11.80 -12.46
CA ARG A 107 -18.06 -12.68 -11.42
C ARG A 107 -16.54 -12.64 -11.45
N PHE A 108 -15.91 -12.71 -12.61
CA PHE A 108 -14.47 -12.60 -12.75
C PHE A 108 -13.95 -11.24 -12.26
N ARG A 109 -14.65 -10.15 -12.62
CA ARG A 109 -14.31 -8.80 -12.18
C ARG A 109 -14.37 -8.67 -10.65
N LEU A 110 -15.46 -9.13 -10.05
CA LEU A 110 -15.62 -9.08 -8.58
C LEU A 110 -14.57 -9.93 -7.86
N SER A 111 -14.29 -11.13 -8.36
CA SER A 111 -13.23 -11.98 -7.84
C SER A 111 -11.85 -11.34 -7.96
N SER A 112 -11.56 -10.70 -9.10
CA SER A 112 -10.28 -10.00 -9.30
C SER A 112 -10.11 -8.82 -8.34
N ILE A 113 -11.17 -8.03 -8.10
CA ILE A 113 -11.16 -6.93 -7.12
C ILE A 113 -10.91 -7.50 -5.73
N PHE A 114 -11.67 -8.51 -5.33
CA PHE A 114 -11.56 -9.15 -4.02
C PHE A 114 -10.15 -9.69 -3.74
N ASN A 115 -9.54 -10.35 -4.74
CA ASN A 115 -8.20 -10.92 -4.62
C ASN A 115 -7.07 -9.88 -4.69
N SER A 116 -7.32 -8.69 -5.27
CA SER A 116 -6.33 -7.61 -5.35
C SER A 116 -6.43 -6.58 -4.22
N MET A 117 -7.40 -6.72 -3.31
CA MET A 117 -7.53 -5.85 -2.14
C MET A 117 -6.30 -6.00 -1.23
N ARG A 118 -5.83 -4.87 -0.71
CA ARG A 118 -4.74 -4.85 0.28
C ARG A 118 -5.21 -5.20 1.68
N ASP A 119 -6.47 -4.88 1.98
CA ASP A 119 -7.09 -5.26 3.26
C ASP A 119 -7.47 -6.73 3.24
N GLY A 120 -7.30 -7.40 4.36
CA GLY A 120 -7.73 -8.77 4.56
C GLY A 120 -9.24 -8.85 4.72
N VAL A 121 -9.91 -9.67 3.91
CA VAL A 121 -11.37 -9.84 3.97
C VAL A 121 -11.69 -11.31 4.16
N VAL A 122 -12.48 -11.60 5.21
CA VAL A 122 -12.97 -12.95 5.52
C VAL A 122 -14.46 -12.88 5.78
N VAL A 123 -15.21 -13.77 5.17
CA VAL A 123 -16.63 -13.97 5.47
C VAL A 123 -16.80 -15.30 6.17
N VAL A 124 -17.42 -15.27 7.33
CA VAL A 124 -17.69 -16.47 8.12
C VAL A 124 -19.19 -16.60 8.43
N ASP A 125 -19.65 -17.83 8.59
CA ASP A 125 -20.99 -18.13 9.08
C ASP A 125 -21.08 -18.08 10.62
N ASP A 126 -22.24 -18.39 11.17
CA ASP A 126 -22.52 -18.42 12.61
C ASP A 126 -21.81 -19.56 13.37
N GLN A 127 -21.24 -20.52 12.65
CA GLN A 127 -20.40 -21.61 13.18
C GLN A 127 -18.90 -21.31 13.10
N GLY A 128 -18.52 -20.14 12.55
CA GLY A 128 -17.13 -19.77 12.32
C GLY A 128 -16.50 -20.46 11.11
N ILE A 129 -17.31 -21.02 10.19
CA ILE A 129 -16.82 -21.61 8.94
C ILE A 129 -16.63 -20.50 7.92
N ILE A 130 -15.47 -20.49 7.27
CA ILE A 130 -15.11 -19.53 6.23
C ILE A 130 -15.92 -19.79 4.98
N GLU A 131 -16.74 -18.83 4.54
CA GLU A 131 -17.43 -18.84 3.26
C GLU A 131 -16.58 -18.22 2.15
N SER A 132 -15.78 -17.20 2.48
CA SER A 132 -14.90 -16.53 1.55
C SER A 132 -13.71 -15.91 2.29
N VAL A 133 -12.53 -15.93 1.66
CA VAL A 133 -11.29 -15.34 2.18
C VAL A 133 -10.45 -14.85 1.01
N ASN A 134 -9.89 -13.65 1.11
CA ASN A 134 -8.96 -13.14 0.12
C ASN A 134 -7.50 -13.45 0.49
N PRO A 135 -6.55 -13.39 -0.46
CA PRO A 135 -5.14 -13.67 -0.19
C PRO A 135 -4.54 -12.77 0.89
N ALA A 136 -4.92 -11.47 0.93
CA ALA A 136 -4.40 -10.51 1.90
C ALA A 136 -4.70 -10.92 3.35
N ALA A 137 -5.86 -11.52 3.63
CA ALA A 137 -6.18 -12.00 4.97
C ALA A 137 -5.22 -13.12 5.42
N GLY A 138 -4.87 -14.04 4.51
CA GLY A 138 -3.89 -15.09 4.78
C GLY A 138 -2.49 -14.54 5.05
N GLU A 139 -2.06 -13.55 4.27
CA GLU A 139 -0.76 -12.91 4.44
C GLU A 139 -0.68 -12.07 5.72
N MET A 140 -1.74 -11.32 6.05
CA MET A 140 -1.79 -10.49 7.25
C MET A 140 -1.75 -11.31 8.53
N LEU A 141 -2.45 -12.45 8.56
CA LEU A 141 -2.52 -13.32 9.72
C LEU A 141 -1.46 -14.43 9.72
N ALA A 142 -0.51 -14.37 8.79
CA ALA A 142 0.59 -15.33 8.63
C ALA A 142 0.10 -16.79 8.61
N ALA A 143 -0.96 -17.07 7.84
CA ALA A 143 -1.54 -18.41 7.74
C ALA A 143 -0.50 -19.43 7.26
N VAL A 144 -0.31 -20.49 8.03
CA VAL A 144 0.71 -21.53 7.76
C VAL A 144 0.33 -22.42 6.57
N ILE A 145 -0.97 -22.52 6.28
CA ILE A 145 -1.53 -23.35 5.21
C ILE A 145 -2.46 -22.50 4.33
N PRO A 146 -2.62 -22.85 3.05
CA PRO A 146 -3.64 -22.21 2.22
C PRO A 146 -5.02 -22.39 2.82
N VAL A 147 -5.68 -21.29 3.17
CA VAL A 147 -7.02 -21.28 3.75
C VAL A 147 -8.05 -20.99 2.67
N GLY A 148 -9.16 -21.70 2.70
CA GLY A 148 -10.24 -21.55 1.73
C GLY A 148 -11.63 -21.77 2.30
N PRO A 149 -12.67 -21.62 1.48
CA PRO A 149 -14.05 -21.87 1.89
C PRO A 149 -14.26 -23.28 2.46
N GLY A 150 -15.10 -23.37 3.51
CA GLY A 150 -15.39 -24.61 4.21
C GLY A 150 -14.46 -24.95 5.39
N MET A 151 -13.39 -24.17 5.58
CA MET A 151 -12.47 -24.32 6.71
C MET A 151 -12.94 -23.47 7.91
N GLN A 152 -12.53 -23.86 9.12
CA GLN A 152 -12.77 -23.07 10.33
C GLN A 152 -11.92 -21.80 10.35
N LEU A 153 -12.42 -20.71 10.93
CA LEU A 153 -11.65 -19.48 11.13
C LEU A 153 -10.36 -19.72 11.92
N THR A 154 -10.36 -20.71 12.82
CA THR A 154 -9.18 -21.14 13.57
C THR A 154 -8.07 -21.75 12.70
N SER A 155 -8.37 -22.15 11.48
CA SER A 155 -7.35 -22.58 10.50
C SER A 155 -6.60 -21.38 9.89
N LEU A 156 -7.23 -20.20 9.86
CA LEU A 156 -6.62 -18.95 9.38
C LEU A 156 -5.78 -18.31 10.48
N THR A 157 -6.28 -18.30 11.73
CA THR A 157 -5.59 -17.69 12.88
C THR A 157 -6.04 -18.28 14.19
N ASN A 158 -5.09 -18.43 15.12
CA ASN A 158 -5.38 -18.78 16.51
C ASN A 158 -5.41 -17.55 17.43
N HIS A 159 -5.32 -16.32 16.87
CA HIS A 159 -5.31 -15.12 17.67
C HIS A 159 -6.66 -14.93 18.38
N PRO A 160 -6.68 -14.90 19.75
CA PRO A 160 -7.93 -14.90 20.50
C PRO A 160 -8.80 -13.68 20.22
N ASP A 161 -8.19 -12.51 19.97
CA ASP A 161 -8.92 -11.26 19.72
C ASP A 161 -9.62 -11.27 18.36
N VAL A 162 -9.02 -11.89 17.31
CA VAL A 162 -9.69 -12.05 16.01
C VAL A 162 -10.93 -12.95 16.14
N ILE A 163 -10.78 -14.08 16.81
CA ILE A 163 -11.89 -15.01 17.04
C ILE A 163 -12.93 -14.35 17.94
N GLY A 164 -12.48 -13.62 18.97
CA GLY A 164 -13.32 -12.92 19.92
C GLY A 164 -14.20 -11.86 19.27
N VAL A 165 -13.64 -10.98 18.42
CA VAL A 165 -14.37 -9.91 17.75
C VAL A 165 -15.43 -10.44 16.79
N VAL A 166 -15.14 -11.53 16.06
CA VAL A 166 -16.10 -12.19 15.15
C VAL A 166 -17.25 -12.80 15.94
N ASN A 167 -16.95 -13.55 17.00
CA ASN A 167 -17.97 -14.17 17.86
C ASN A 167 -18.81 -13.12 18.59
N SER A 168 -18.22 -11.99 18.98
CA SER A 168 -18.95 -10.90 19.64
C SER A 168 -19.90 -10.23 18.67
N ALA A 169 -19.46 -9.92 17.45
CA ALA A 169 -20.28 -9.33 16.41
C ALA A 169 -21.47 -10.20 16.02
N ILE A 170 -21.26 -11.51 15.84
CA ILE A 170 -22.35 -12.47 15.55
C ILE A 170 -23.38 -12.51 16.68
N ARG A 171 -22.92 -12.51 17.93
CA ARG A 171 -23.82 -12.60 19.12
C ARG A 171 -24.55 -11.30 19.40
N SER A 172 -23.87 -10.15 19.29
CA SER A 172 -24.46 -8.84 19.59
C SER A 172 -25.34 -8.32 18.46
N GLY A 173 -25.12 -8.81 17.23
CA GLY A 173 -25.77 -8.28 16.02
C GLY A 173 -25.28 -6.89 15.65
N ASN A 174 -24.19 -6.40 16.25
CA ASN A 174 -23.60 -5.08 16.00
C ASN A 174 -22.15 -5.21 15.49
N PRO A 175 -21.64 -4.22 14.74
CA PRO A 175 -20.24 -4.18 14.39
C PRO A 175 -19.36 -4.08 15.65
N GLU A 176 -18.29 -4.88 15.68
CA GLU A 176 -17.31 -4.91 16.76
C GLU A 176 -15.92 -4.75 16.17
N SER A 177 -15.03 -4.04 16.85
CA SER A 177 -13.67 -3.86 16.39
C SER A 177 -12.66 -4.06 17.52
N THR A 178 -11.48 -4.55 17.16
CA THR A 178 -10.34 -4.69 18.07
C THR A 178 -9.04 -4.42 17.35
N GLU A 179 -8.03 -3.96 18.10
CA GLU A 179 -6.66 -3.87 17.61
C GLU A 179 -5.89 -5.13 18.00
N ILE A 180 -5.02 -5.57 17.13
CA ILE A 180 -4.26 -6.81 17.25
C ILE A 180 -2.79 -6.51 17.00
N GLU A 181 -1.95 -6.85 17.95
CA GLU A 181 -0.49 -6.78 17.79
C GLU A 181 0.05 -8.16 17.44
N LEU A 182 0.61 -8.27 16.24
CA LEU A 182 1.25 -9.50 15.76
C LEU A 182 2.75 -9.43 16.06
N PHE A 183 3.19 -10.14 17.10
CA PHE A 183 4.57 -10.12 17.57
C PHE A 183 5.58 -10.64 16.54
N ASP A 184 5.21 -11.63 15.72
CA ASP A 184 6.11 -12.23 14.73
C ASP A 184 6.54 -11.25 13.63
N ASN A 185 5.70 -10.29 13.27
CA ASN A 185 5.95 -9.35 12.17
C ASN A 185 5.99 -7.88 12.61
N GLN A 186 5.91 -7.58 13.90
CA GLN A 186 5.78 -6.21 14.44
C GLN A 186 4.68 -5.39 13.75
N ARG A 187 3.58 -6.06 13.36
CA ARG A 187 2.43 -5.44 12.69
C ARG A 187 1.30 -5.20 13.69
N THR A 188 0.65 -4.06 13.52
CA THR A 188 -0.61 -3.77 14.22
C THR A 188 -1.73 -3.80 13.19
N LEU A 189 -2.69 -4.70 13.40
CA LEU A 189 -3.89 -4.80 12.58
C LEU A 189 -5.09 -4.26 13.32
N VAL A 190 -6.02 -3.64 12.59
CA VAL A 190 -7.38 -3.38 13.07
C VAL A 190 -8.29 -4.45 12.47
N ALA A 191 -8.93 -5.22 13.33
CA ALA A 191 -9.94 -6.21 12.95
C ALA A 191 -11.33 -5.63 13.23
N LEU A 192 -12.13 -5.46 12.19
CA LEU A 192 -13.53 -5.02 12.25
C LEU A 192 -14.42 -6.18 11.80
N ALA A 193 -15.27 -6.68 12.69
CA ALA A 193 -16.27 -7.69 12.36
C ALA A 193 -17.65 -7.02 12.25
N THR A 194 -18.28 -7.14 11.08
CA THR A 194 -19.61 -6.58 10.83
C THR A 194 -20.58 -7.72 10.53
N PRO A 195 -21.61 -7.92 11.36
CA PRO A 195 -22.62 -8.95 11.12
C PRO A 195 -23.58 -8.52 10.01
N PHE A 196 -24.01 -9.48 9.18
CA PHE A 196 -25.04 -9.25 8.18
C PHE A 196 -25.92 -10.50 7.98
N PRO A 197 -27.23 -10.33 7.75
CA PRO A 197 -28.12 -11.46 7.61
C PRO A 197 -27.96 -12.17 6.27
N ARG A 198 -28.14 -13.47 6.26
CA ARG A 198 -28.30 -14.26 5.03
C ARG A 198 -29.76 -14.13 4.55
N PRO A 199 -30.01 -13.65 3.33
CA PRO A 199 -31.39 -13.41 2.86
C PRO A 199 -32.30 -14.64 2.88
N GLU A 200 -31.72 -15.84 2.79
CA GLU A 200 -32.46 -17.09 2.61
C GLU A 200 -32.72 -17.89 3.91
N THR A 201 -31.96 -17.66 4.99
CA THR A 201 -31.95 -18.59 6.14
C THR A 201 -32.04 -17.94 7.52
N GLN A 202 -32.15 -16.62 7.66
CA GLN A 202 -32.05 -15.87 8.93
C GLN A 202 -30.73 -16.10 9.72
N MET A 203 -29.79 -16.88 9.19
CA MET A 203 -28.48 -17.07 9.81
C MET A 203 -27.66 -15.78 9.68
N VAL A 204 -26.94 -15.43 10.74
CA VAL A 204 -26.06 -14.26 10.76
C VAL A 204 -24.69 -14.65 10.28
N ARG A 205 -24.15 -13.92 9.31
CA ARG A 205 -22.77 -14.02 8.86
C ARG A 205 -21.98 -12.88 9.46
N ALA A 206 -20.69 -12.99 9.53
CA ALA A 206 -19.81 -11.86 9.84
C ALA A 206 -18.82 -11.62 8.71
N LEU A 207 -18.70 -10.36 8.32
CA LEU A 207 -17.61 -9.85 7.50
C LEU A 207 -16.52 -9.38 8.43
N LEU A 208 -15.37 -10.04 8.41
CA LEU A 208 -14.15 -9.60 9.08
C LEU A 208 -13.29 -8.84 8.09
N LEU A 209 -13.01 -7.57 8.40
CA LEU A 209 -12.07 -6.72 7.70
C LEU A 209 -10.82 -6.57 8.55
N LEU A 210 -9.65 -6.83 7.96
CA LEU A 210 -8.34 -6.65 8.57
C LEU A 210 -7.60 -5.55 7.83
N THR A 211 -7.24 -4.49 8.55
CA THR A 211 -6.49 -3.35 7.99
C THR A 211 -5.16 -3.22 8.70
N ASP A 212 -4.07 -3.10 7.94
CA ASP A 212 -2.74 -2.84 8.51
C ASP A 212 -2.64 -1.37 8.92
N SER A 213 -2.61 -1.14 10.22
CA SER A 213 -2.48 0.18 10.85
C SER A 213 -1.06 0.44 11.39
N THR A 214 -0.09 -0.44 11.09
CA THR A 214 1.28 -0.36 11.62
C THR A 214 1.92 1.02 11.39
N GLY A 215 1.79 1.55 10.18
CA GLY A 215 2.34 2.87 9.86
C GLY A 215 1.69 4.01 10.65
N VAL A 216 0.37 4.00 10.76
CA VAL A 216 -0.39 5.02 11.52
C VAL A 216 -0.04 4.95 13.01
N ARG A 217 0.02 3.75 13.55
CA ARG A 217 0.39 3.52 14.96
C ARG A 217 1.81 3.97 15.27
N ARG A 218 2.78 3.62 14.41
CA ARG A 218 4.16 4.09 14.59
C ARG A 218 4.24 5.60 14.61
N LEU A 219 3.54 6.29 13.72
CA LEU A 219 3.49 7.75 13.69
C LEU A 219 2.87 8.33 14.99
N ASP A 220 1.77 7.76 15.47
CA ASP A 220 1.10 8.22 16.70
C ASP A 220 1.98 7.98 17.94
N THR A 221 2.61 6.81 18.05
CA THR A 221 3.55 6.48 19.13
C THR A 221 4.74 7.43 19.12
N THR A 222 5.39 7.60 17.94
CA THR A 222 6.52 8.54 17.80
C THR A 222 6.14 9.97 18.17
N ARG A 223 4.91 10.40 17.82
CA ARG A 223 4.41 11.72 18.20
C ARG A 223 4.19 11.86 19.72
N ARG A 224 3.62 10.84 20.35
CA ARG A 224 3.41 10.83 21.82
C ARG A 224 4.74 10.83 22.56
N GLU A 225 5.69 10.00 22.12
CA GLU A 225 7.05 9.97 22.67
C GLU A 225 7.75 11.32 22.51
N PHE A 226 7.64 11.96 21.35
CA PHE A 226 8.17 13.29 21.11
C PHE A 226 7.63 14.31 22.11
N VAL A 227 6.30 14.39 22.30
CA VAL A 227 5.69 15.33 23.26
C VAL A 227 6.10 15.02 24.69
N SER A 228 6.16 13.75 25.08
CA SER A 228 6.59 13.32 26.42
C SER A 228 8.05 13.71 26.68
N ASN A 229 8.95 13.37 25.75
CA ASN A 229 10.37 13.64 25.86
C ASN A 229 10.65 15.15 25.86
N ALA A 230 9.97 15.91 25.00
CA ALA A 230 10.03 17.38 25.02
C ALA A 230 9.63 17.98 26.37
N SER A 231 8.54 17.47 26.96
CA SER A 231 8.09 17.94 28.28
C SER A 231 9.12 17.64 29.38
N HIS A 232 9.78 16.48 29.31
CA HIS A 232 10.83 16.11 30.23
C HIS A 232 12.09 16.98 30.07
N GLU A 233 12.57 17.19 28.84
CA GLU A 233 13.77 17.99 28.55
C GLU A 233 13.58 19.49 28.83
N LEU A 234 12.33 19.99 28.76
CA LEU A 234 12.00 21.38 29.20
C LEU A 234 11.87 21.51 30.70
N ARG A 235 11.37 20.49 31.40
CA ARG A 235 11.15 20.55 32.87
C ARG A 235 12.46 20.64 33.65
N THR A 236 13.51 19.98 33.21
CA THR A 236 14.81 19.94 33.89
C THR A 236 15.43 21.32 34.00
N PRO A 237 15.70 22.09 32.93
CA PRO A 237 16.25 23.44 33.00
C PRO A 237 15.31 24.41 33.73
N LEU A 238 13.99 24.28 33.55
CA LEU A 238 13.01 25.10 34.25
C LEU A 238 13.10 24.92 35.79
N SER A 239 13.33 23.69 36.25
CA SER A 239 13.52 23.38 37.65
C SER A 239 14.86 23.96 38.18
N GLY A 240 15.92 23.94 37.36
CA GLY A 240 17.22 24.57 37.66
C GLY A 240 17.10 26.07 37.80
N ILE A 241 16.47 26.74 36.84
CA ILE A 241 16.19 28.19 36.89
C ILE A 241 15.42 28.54 38.17
N ARG A 242 14.35 27.78 38.45
CA ARG A 242 13.54 28.02 39.67
C ARG A 242 14.34 27.87 40.93
N ALA A 243 15.11 26.80 41.09
CA ALA A 243 15.92 26.55 42.27
C ALA A 243 16.99 27.64 42.45
N SER A 244 17.67 28.04 41.38
CA SER A 244 18.66 29.13 41.41
C SER A 244 18.03 30.47 41.77
N ALA A 245 16.85 30.80 41.24
CA ALA A 245 16.11 32.01 41.54
C ALA A 245 15.61 32.04 43.01
N GLU A 246 15.05 30.91 43.49
CA GLU A 246 14.61 30.78 44.90
C GLU A 246 15.80 30.94 45.89
N THR A 247 16.97 30.38 45.56
CA THR A 247 18.19 30.51 46.34
C THR A 247 18.64 31.97 46.41
N LEU A 248 18.64 32.68 45.26
CA LEU A 248 18.95 34.12 45.23
C LEU A 248 17.92 34.96 46.00
N GLN A 249 16.63 34.63 45.94
CA GLN A 249 15.56 35.35 46.64
C GLN A 249 15.64 35.21 48.17
N LEU A 250 15.98 34.02 48.65
CA LEU A 250 16.09 33.75 50.09
C LEU A 250 17.34 34.34 50.73
N GLY A 251 18.16 35.06 49.97
CA GLY A 251 19.38 35.68 50.50
C GLY A 251 20.47 34.67 50.89
N GLY A 252 20.39 33.45 50.37
CA GLY A 252 21.34 32.36 50.64
C GLY A 252 22.76 32.58 50.13
N VAL A 253 23.02 33.72 49.44
CA VAL A 253 24.33 34.05 48.86
C VAL A 253 24.68 35.50 49.19
N ASP A 254 25.45 35.67 50.25
CA ASP A 254 25.90 36.98 50.66
C ASP A 254 27.09 37.53 49.86
N ASP A 255 27.78 36.66 49.12
CA ASP A 255 28.93 37.05 48.34
C ASP A 255 28.56 37.35 46.85
N ILE A 256 29.31 38.27 46.22
CA ILE A 256 29.13 38.69 44.82
C ILE A 256 29.44 37.54 43.85
N ALA A 257 30.42 36.69 44.18
CA ALA A 257 30.83 35.57 43.28
C ALA A 257 29.75 34.50 43.24
N GLY A 258 29.16 34.11 44.36
CA GLY A 258 28.04 33.16 44.40
C GLY A 258 26.80 33.66 43.68
N ARG A 259 26.44 34.96 43.85
CA ARG A 259 25.33 35.57 43.06
C ARG A 259 25.57 35.52 41.58
N LYS A 260 26.81 35.81 41.14
CA LYS A 260 27.17 35.74 39.72
C LYS A 260 27.05 34.31 39.19
N GLN A 261 27.49 33.33 39.95
CA GLN A 261 27.40 31.91 39.56
C GLN A 261 25.94 31.44 39.35
N PHE A 262 25.02 31.80 40.27
CA PHE A 262 23.59 31.45 40.11
C PHE A 262 22.95 32.17 38.91
N LEU A 263 23.32 33.42 38.61
CA LEU A 263 22.86 34.13 37.42
C LEU A 263 23.39 33.50 36.14
N GLU A 264 24.66 33.08 36.14
CA GLU A 264 25.25 32.34 35.00
C GLU A 264 24.51 31.00 34.74
N MET A 265 24.22 30.23 35.80
CA MET A 265 23.43 29.01 35.70
C MET A 265 22.02 29.26 35.13
N ILE A 266 21.34 30.33 35.56
CA ILE A 266 20.03 30.70 34.99
C ILE A 266 20.16 31.03 33.53
N LEU A 267 21.16 31.80 33.10
CA LEU A 267 21.39 32.14 31.71
C LEU A 267 21.73 30.92 30.85
N GLU A 268 22.51 29.98 31.34
CA GLU A 268 22.80 28.72 30.68
C GLU A 268 21.54 27.88 30.45
N ASP A 269 20.70 27.75 31.48
CA ASP A 269 19.45 27.03 31.40
C ASP A 269 18.45 27.69 30.43
N VAL A 270 18.37 29.04 30.42
CA VAL A 270 17.54 29.78 29.46
C VAL A 270 18.03 29.55 28.02
N ASN A 271 19.34 29.68 27.75
CA ASN A 271 19.93 29.43 26.44
C ASN A 271 19.71 27.98 25.95
N ARG A 272 19.78 27.03 26.90
CA ARG A 272 19.48 25.61 26.60
C ARG A 272 18.02 25.43 26.23
N MET A 273 17.07 26.09 26.90
CA MET A 273 15.65 26.04 26.56
C MET A 273 15.38 26.68 25.20
N ASP A 274 15.97 27.83 24.90
CA ASP A 274 15.81 28.50 23.62
C ASP A 274 16.31 27.64 22.45
N LYS A 275 17.50 27.05 22.62
CA LYS A 275 18.06 26.07 21.67
C LYS A 275 17.12 24.88 21.45
N LEU A 276 16.58 24.31 22.55
CA LEU A 276 15.68 23.16 22.47
C LEU A 276 14.40 23.48 21.67
N ILE A 277 13.79 24.65 21.98
CA ILE A 277 12.58 25.13 21.31
C ILE A 277 12.85 25.35 19.81
N THR A 278 13.97 25.98 19.47
CA THR A 278 14.38 26.24 18.09
C THR A 278 14.57 24.93 17.30
N GLU A 279 15.29 23.98 17.89
CA GLU A 279 15.51 22.65 17.29
C GLU A 279 14.20 21.87 17.12
N MET A 280 13.27 21.95 18.07
CA MET A 280 11.96 21.32 17.96
C MET A 280 11.10 21.93 16.84
N LEU A 281 11.10 23.26 16.72
CA LEU A 281 10.38 23.95 15.64
C LEU A 281 10.98 23.63 14.28
N GLU A 282 12.31 23.59 14.17
CA GLU A 282 12.99 23.19 12.95
C GLU A 282 12.64 21.76 12.53
N LEU A 283 12.72 20.80 13.45
CA LEU A 283 12.36 19.42 13.21
C LEU A 283 10.90 19.28 12.78
N SER A 284 9.97 19.97 13.47
CA SER A 284 8.55 19.96 13.11
C SER A 284 8.29 20.48 11.69
N ARG A 285 8.98 21.56 11.27
CA ARG A 285 8.87 22.10 9.91
C ARG A 285 9.45 21.18 8.85
N LEU A 286 10.56 20.50 9.14
CA LEU A 286 11.16 19.51 8.24
C LEU A 286 10.23 18.29 8.05
N GLU A 287 9.59 17.83 9.11
CA GLU A 287 8.67 16.69 9.07
C GLU A 287 7.35 16.97 8.37
N SER A 288 6.80 18.18 8.54
CA SER A 288 5.56 18.59 7.88
C SER A 288 5.73 18.87 6.38
N GLY A 289 6.98 18.99 5.89
CA GLY A 289 7.27 19.44 4.53
C GLY A 289 6.88 20.91 4.27
N GLU A 290 6.57 21.67 5.31
CA GLU A 290 6.15 23.08 5.20
C GLU A 290 7.31 24.05 4.92
N SER A 291 8.56 23.58 5.05
CA SER A 291 9.74 24.40 4.77
C SER A 291 10.34 24.02 3.40
N PRO A 292 9.98 24.71 2.31
CA PRO A 292 10.61 24.46 1.03
C PRO A 292 12.11 24.73 1.14
N LEU A 293 12.93 23.83 0.59
CA LEU A 293 14.37 24.01 0.53
C LEU A 293 14.73 25.10 -0.50
N ASP A 294 15.59 26.02 -0.14
CA ASP A 294 16.22 26.96 -1.08
C ASP A 294 17.44 26.30 -1.74
N LEU A 295 17.17 25.46 -2.73
CA LEU A 295 18.17 24.64 -3.39
C LEU A 295 19.03 25.45 -4.36
N GLN A 296 20.34 25.47 -4.13
CA GLN A 296 21.35 26.13 -4.93
C GLN A 296 22.41 25.11 -5.39
N ASP A 297 22.98 25.34 -6.58
CA ASP A 297 24.09 24.53 -7.10
C ASP A 297 25.41 25.05 -6.49
N VAL A 298 25.97 24.28 -5.56
CA VAL A 298 27.13 24.68 -4.74
C VAL A 298 28.27 23.70 -4.89
N LYS A 299 29.51 24.20 -4.89
CA LYS A 299 30.69 23.31 -4.80
C LYS A 299 30.80 22.74 -3.38
N PRO A 300 31.12 21.45 -3.23
CA PRO A 300 31.32 20.83 -1.92
C PRO A 300 32.33 21.55 -1.02
N THR A 301 33.39 22.10 -1.65
CA THR A 301 34.41 22.90 -0.94
C THR A 301 33.84 24.12 -0.21
N VAL A 302 32.82 24.79 -0.77
CA VAL A 302 32.18 25.96 -0.14
C VAL A 302 31.52 25.57 1.18
N LEU A 303 30.84 24.42 1.22
CA LEU A 303 30.18 23.91 2.43
C LEU A 303 31.17 23.54 3.52
N THR A 304 32.22 22.82 3.12
CA THR A 304 33.24 22.35 4.05
C THR A 304 34.13 23.49 4.57
N ASP A 305 34.54 24.42 3.69
CA ASP A 305 35.35 25.58 4.10
C ASP A 305 34.60 26.49 5.08
N ALA A 306 33.28 26.68 4.84
CA ALA A 306 32.43 27.43 5.75
C ALA A 306 32.33 26.75 7.13
N ALA A 307 32.19 25.42 7.16
CA ALA A 307 32.16 24.65 8.40
C ALA A 307 33.49 24.71 9.13
N VAL A 308 34.62 24.53 8.44
CA VAL A 308 35.96 24.66 9.00
C VAL A 308 36.16 26.05 9.61
N LEU A 309 35.82 27.11 8.89
CA LEU A 309 35.98 28.49 9.35
C LEU A 309 35.12 28.76 10.61
N GLN A 310 33.89 28.27 10.65
CA GLN A 310 32.98 28.48 11.76
C GLN A 310 33.48 27.83 13.07
N PHE A 311 34.09 26.67 12.98
CA PHE A 311 34.49 25.89 14.16
C PHE A 311 35.96 25.94 14.51
N SER A 312 36.83 26.52 13.65
CA SER A 312 38.28 26.59 13.89
C SER A 312 38.69 27.13 15.26
N THR A 313 38.10 28.27 15.66
CA THR A 313 38.42 28.91 16.95
C THR A 313 38.02 28.02 18.15
N ILE A 314 36.86 27.36 18.09
CA ILE A 314 36.38 26.49 19.17
C ILE A 314 37.26 25.23 19.25
N ILE A 315 37.65 24.67 18.09
CA ILE A 315 38.53 23.51 18.03
C ILE A 315 39.90 23.82 18.60
N GLU A 316 40.48 24.99 18.26
CA GLU A 316 41.74 25.45 18.86
C GLU A 316 41.64 25.66 20.39
N GLN A 317 40.58 26.31 20.84
CA GLN A 317 40.32 26.51 22.29
C GLN A 317 40.13 25.21 23.09
N SER A 318 39.64 24.17 22.40
CA SER A 318 39.49 22.81 22.95
C SER A 318 40.76 21.97 22.87
N GLU A 319 41.87 22.56 22.37
CA GLU A 319 43.15 21.87 22.18
C GLU A 319 43.05 20.65 21.25
N LEU A 320 42.15 20.74 20.22
CA LEU A 320 41.97 19.69 19.21
C LEU A 320 42.65 20.03 17.91
N THR A 321 43.03 19.02 17.15
CA THR A 321 43.57 19.17 15.80
C THR A 321 42.45 18.99 14.77
N LEU A 322 42.33 19.92 13.81
CA LEU A 322 41.41 19.80 12.68
C LEU A 322 42.20 19.45 11.41
N GLU A 323 41.85 18.34 10.79
CA GLU A 323 42.37 17.93 9.50
C GLU A 323 41.27 17.96 8.44
N SER A 324 41.61 18.43 7.23
CA SER A 324 40.62 18.44 6.14
C SER A 324 41.23 17.86 4.85
N SER A 325 40.51 16.97 4.20
CA SER A 325 40.90 16.36 2.91
C SER A 325 39.75 16.49 1.92
N ILE A 326 39.79 17.55 1.13
CA ILE A 326 38.71 17.96 0.22
C ILE A 326 39.27 18.15 -1.18
N PRO A 327 38.98 17.24 -2.13
CA PRO A 327 39.40 17.40 -3.52
C PRO A 327 38.79 18.66 -4.16
N PRO A 328 39.55 19.50 -4.87
CA PRO A 328 39.03 20.76 -5.44
C PRO A 328 38.08 20.58 -6.65
N ASP A 329 38.19 19.43 -7.34
CA ASP A 329 37.54 19.17 -8.63
C ASP A 329 36.25 18.33 -8.50
N LEU A 330 35.58 18.42 -7.36
CA LEU A 330 34.30 17.71 -7.14
C LEU A 330 33.17 18.40 -7.91
N PRO A 331 32.19 17.63 -8.44
CA PRO A 331 31.00 18.16 -9.09
C PRO A 331 30.12 18.96 -8.12
N PHE A 332 29.23 19.80 -8.68
CA PHE A 332 28.27 20.56 -7.89
C PHE A 332 27.23 19.63 -7.25
N VAL A 333 26.79 20.00 -6.07
CA VAL A 333 25.62 19.44 -5.39
C VAL A 333 24.53 20.48 -5.31
N ARG A 334 23.28 20.06 -5.36
CA ARG A 334 22.10 20.94 -5.24
C ARG A 334 21.57 20.89 -3.84
N VAL A 335 21.84 21.93 -3.07
CA VAL A 335 21.56 21.95 -1.62
C VAL A 335 21.08 23.33 -1.16
N ASP A 336 20.35 23.32 -0.06
CA ASP A 336 20.12 24.51 0.77
C ASP A 336 21.35 24.68 1.70
N VAL A 337 22.09 25.76 1.45
CA VAL A 337 23.38 26.03 2.12
C VAL A 337 23.19 26.24 3.63
N GLU A 338 22.13 26.92 4.03
CA GLU A 338 21.84 27.17 5.45
C GLU A 338 21.54 25.85 6.18
N LYS A 339 20.70 25.01 5.60
CA LYS A 339 20.38 23.70 6.15
C LYS A 339 21.59 22.76 6.21
N MET A 340 22.42 22.75 5.17
CA MET A 340 23.67 21.97 5.19
C MET A 340 24.66 22.50 6.24
N SER A 341 24.72 23.81 6.46
CA SER A 341 25.52 24.37 7.56
C SER A 341 25.06 23.84 8.92
N HIS A 342 23.75 23.65 9.15
CA HIS A 342 23.23 23.03 10.37
C HIS A 342 23.64 21.56 10.49
N VAL A 343 23.72 20.79 9.38
CA VAL A 343 24.23 19.41 9.41
C VAL A 343 25.68 19.40 9.92
N PHE A 344 26.57 20.19 9.31
CA PHE A 344 27.95 20.28 9.74
C PHE A 344 28.08 20.75 11.20
N ALA A 345 27.27 21.75 11.59
CA ALA A 345 27.28 22.28 12.95
C ALA A 345 26.91 21.18 13.98
N ASN A 346 25.91 20.35 13.67
CA ASN A 346 25.53 19.24 14.55
C ASN A 346 26.63 18.16 14.65
N LEU A 347 27.24 17.79 13.52
CA LEU A 347 28.29 16.78 13.51
C LEU A 347 29.58 17.28 14.19
N LEU A 348 30.01 18.50 13.85
CA LEU A 348 31.23 19.08 14.43
C LEU A 348 31.08 19.39 15.93
N SER A 349 29.94 19.91 16.37
CA SER A 349 29.69 20.13 17.79
C SER A 349 29.71 18.81 18.60
N ASN A 350 29.23 17.72 18.02
CA ASN A 350 29.34 16.41 18.64
C ASN A 350 30.80 15.94 18.67
N ALA A 351 31.54 16.03 17.56
CA ALA A 351 32.96 15.67 17.51
C ALA A 351 33.77 16.44 18.55
N ILE A 352 33.61 17.76 18.65
CA ILE A 352 34.30 18.60 19.66
C ILE A 352 33.94 18.16 21.08
N LYS A 353 32.69 17.91 21.33
CA LYS A 353 32.19 17.54 22.67
C LYS A 353 32.75 16.22 23.18
N TRP A 354 32.91 15.23 22.30
CA TRP A 354 33.25 13.87 22.67
C TRP A 354 34.72 13.52 22.47
N THR A 355 35.52 14.41 21.89
CA THR A 355 36.94 14.23 21.67
C THR A 355 37.72 14.86 22.84
N PRO A 356 38.58 14.13 23.54
CA PRO A 356 39.40 14.71 24.61
C PRO A 356 40.49 15.65 24.02
N SER A 357 41.00 16.58 24.86
CA SER A 357 42.13 17.44 24.52
C SER A 357 43.30 16.62 23.92
N GLY A 358 43.91 17.12 22.84
CA GLY A 358 44.94 16.44 22.06
C GLY A 358 44.41 15.50 20.98
N GLY A 359 43.08 15.30 20.87
CA GLY A 359 42.46 14.49 19.83
C GLY A 359 42.36 15.21 18.49
N THR A 360 41.92 14.45 17.47
CA THR A 360 41.83 14.94 16.09
C THR A 360 40.43 14.80 15.56
N ILE A 361 39.95 15.84 14.86
CA ILE A 361 38.72 15.84 14.09
C ILE A 361 39.12 15.92 12.60
N THR A 362 38.58 15.01 11.77
CA THR A 362 38.92 14.93 10.33
C THR A 362 37.67 15.14 9.51
N ILE A 363 37.72 16.06 8.54
CA ILE A 363 36.65 16.25 7.52
C ILE A 363 37.16 15.72 6.19
N LYS A 364 36.40 14.80 5.56
CA LYS A 364 36.71 14.29 4.22
C LYS A 364 35.53 14.46 3.29
N THR A 365 35.84 14.60 2.00
CA THR A 365 34.83 14.65 0.96
C THR A 365 35.33 13.86 -0.25
N TRP A 366 34.46 13.02 -0.82
CA TRP A 366 34.78 12.25 -2.02
C TRP A 366 33.54 12.05 -2.90
N LEU A 367 33.78 11.72 -4.16
CA LEU A 367 32.75 11.31 -5.11
C LEU A 367 32.67 9.79 -5.15
N GLU A 368 31.49 9.22 -5.00
CA GLU A 368 31.25 7.81 -5.19
C GLU A 368 29.94 7.62 -5.95
N GLU A 369 29.97 6.84 -7.03
CA GLU A 369 28.85 6.63 -7.95
C GLU A 369 28.24 7.93 -8.48
N LYS A 370 27.14 8.38 -7.91
CA LYS A 370 26.36 9.57 -8.29
C LYS A 370 26.11 10.51 -7.11
N SER A 371 26.88 10.39 -6.06
CA SER A 371 26.74 11.18 -4.85
C SER A 371 28.08 11.70 -4.35
N ILE A 372 28.07 12.90 -3.81
CA ILE A 372 29.19 13.42 -3.01
C ILE A 372 28.95 13.01 -1.58
N TYR A 373 29.95 12.37 -1.01
CA TYR A 373 29.97 12.01 0.39
C TYR A 373 30.84 12.97 1.18
N PHE A 374 30.35 13.27 2.39
CA PHE A 374 31.03 14.08 3.38
C PHE A 374 31.18 13.24 4.64
N SER A 375 32.34 13.20 5.26
CA SER A 375 32.53 12.60 6.57
C SER A 375 33.09 13.58 7.57
N VAL A 376 32.64 13.41 8.82
CA VAL A 376 33.23 14.03 10.02
C VAL A 376 33.61 12.89 10.95
N ALA A 377 34.92 12.69 11.12
CA ALA A 377 35.48 11.66 11.98
C ALA A 377 36.15 12.31 13.19
N ASP A 378 36.02 11.69 14.37
CA ASP A 378 36.66 12.09 15.60
C ASP A 378 37.44 10.95 16.24
N THR A 379 38.45 11.28 17.04
CA THR A 379 39.24 10.31 17.85
C THR A 379 38.76 10.32 19.31
N GLY A 380 37.45 10.42 19.48
CA GLY A 380 36.82 10.52 20.79
C GLY A 380 36.59 9.17 21.47
N GLN A 381 35.66 9.19 22.43
CA GLN A 381 35.34 7.98 23.21
C GLN A 381 34.64 6.87 22.42
N GLY A 382 34.12 7.17 21.23
CA GLY A 382 33.32 6.23 20.44
C GLY A 382 31.93 5.97 21.01
N ILE A 383 31.18 5.11 20.32
CA ILE A 383 29.78 4.77 20.62
C ILE A 383 29.69 3.24 20.75
N GLU A 384 28.98 2.76 21.77
CA GLU A 384 28.75 1.33 21.94
C GLU A 384 27.88 0.77 20.79
N PRO A 385 28.18 -0.44 20.27
CA PRO A 385 27.47 -1.01 19.12
C PRO A 385 25.95 -1.10 19.29
N GLU A 386 25.50 -1.30 20.53
CA GLU A 386 24.06 -1.37 20.86
C GLU A 386 23.34 -0.04 20.68
N HIS A 387 24.07 1.08 20.77
CA HIS A 387 23.51 2.43 20.62
C HIS A 387 23.53 2.94 19.19
N LEU A 388 24.40 2.44 18.31
CA LEU A 388 24.53 2.90 16.93
C LEU A 388 23.21 2.92 16.13
N PRO A 389 22.31 1.92 16.25
CA PRO A 389 21.04 1.95 15.54
C PRO A 389 20.11 3.10 15.97
N HIS A 390 20.31 3.64 17.18
CA HIS A 390 19.40 4.59 17.86
C HIS A 390 19.89 6.04 17.87
N ILE A 391 21.17 6.30 17.53
CA ILE A 391 21.77 7.65 17.67
C ILE A 391 21.08 8.75 16.85
N PHE A 392 20.37 8.37 15.79
CA PHE A 392 19.58 9.29 14.95
C PHE A 392 18.11 9.41 15.40
N GLU A 393 17.71 8.73 16.50
CA GLU A 393 16.38 8.88 17.07
C GLU A 393 16.29 10.20 17.87
N ARG A 394 15.08 10.73 17.95
CA ARG A 394 14.82 12.01 18.65
C ARG A 394 15.04 11.85 20.15
N PHE A 395 15.72 12.81 20.77
CA PHE A 395 16.06 12.84 22.19
C PHE A 395 16.94 11.67 22.66
N PHE A 396 17.50 10.90 21.73
CA PHE A 396 18.36 9.79 22.12
C PHE A 396 19.66 10.33 22.74
N LYS A 397 20.03 9.76 23.87
CA LYS A 397 21.30 10.02 24.60
C LYS A 397 21.72 8.72 25.24
N THR A 398 23.00 8.39 25.14
CA THR A 398 23.59 7.29 25.89
C THR A 398 23.56 7.61 27.40
N ASP A 399 23.64 6.62 28.26
CA ASP A 399 23.62 6.83 29.70
C ASP A 399 24.76 7.74 30.17
N SER A 400 25.93 7.61 29.56
CA SER A 400 27.08 8.49 29.78
C SER A 400 26.84 9.95 29.33
N ALA A 401 25.98 10.15 28.33
CA ALA A 401 25.65 11.47 27.78
C ALA A 401 24.50 12.19 28.53
N ARG A 402 23.74 11.49 29.36
CA ARG A 402 22.58 12.08 30.07
C ARG A 402 22.95 13.22 31.01
N SER A 403 24.12 13.18 31.61
CA SER A 403 24.63 14.23 32.50
C SER A 403 25.28 15.41 31.75
N GLN A 404 25.49 15.30 30.45
CA GLN A 404 26.15 16.33 29.67
C GLN A 404 25.16 17.23 28.90
N PRO A 405 25.50 18.51 28.65
CA PRO A 405 24.64 19.43 27.92
C PRO A 405 24.42 18.92 26.49
N GLY A 406 23.16 18.97 26.04
CA GLY A 406 22.72 18.55 24.72
C GLY A 406 21.23 18.24 24.73
N THR A 407 20.56 18.37 23.59
CA THR A 407 19.12 18.19 23.44
C THR A 407 18.76 16.76 22.97
N GLY A 408 19.69 16.06 22.32
CA GLY A 408 19.43 14.79 21.64
C GLY A 408 18.65 14.94 20.34
N LEU A 409 18.49 16.17 19.82
CA LEU A 409 17.80 16.45 18.54
C LEU A 409 18.76 16.68 17.38
N GLY A 410 20.01 17.08 17.63
CA GLY A 410 20.95 17.49 16.58
C GLY A 410 21.19 16.43 15.49
N LEU A 411 21.42 15.17 15.86
CA LEU A 411 21.62 14.10 14.89
C LEU A 411 20.33 13.73 14.13
N SER A 412 19.17 13.80 14.80
CA SER A 412 17.89 13.58 14.11
C SER A 412 17.56 14.70 13.12
N ILE A 413 17.90 15.95 13.44
CA ILE A 413 17.79 17.08 12.51
C ILE A 413 18.74 16.90 11.32
N ALA A 414 20.02 16.55 11.58
CA ALA A 414 20.98 16.29 10.52
C ALA A 414 20.48 15.22 9.56
N ARG A 415 19.93 14.13 10.07
CA ARG A 415 19.32 13.06 9.25
C ARG A 415 18.17 13.57 8.38
N HIS A 416 17.20 14.28 8.97
CA HIS A 416 16.05 14.81 8.23
C HIS A 416 16.47 15.81 7.14
N VAL A 417 17.44 16.67 7.44
CA VAL A 417 17.98 17.62 6.43
C VAL A 417 18.62 16.86 5.28
N VAL A 418 19.47 15.87 5.54
CA VAL A 418 20.13 15.07 4.50
C VAL A 418 19.10 14.29 3.67
N GLU A 419 18.12 13.66 4.32
CA GLU A 419 17.02 12.93 3.66
C GLU A 419 16.15 13.86 2.79
N ALA A 420 15.88 15.08 3.25
CA ALA A 420 15.16 16.10 2.47
C ALA A 420 15.91 16.53 1.20
N HIS A 421 17.24 16.39 1.18
CA HIS A 421 18.09 16.62 0.00
C HIS A 421 18.24 15.38 -0.89
N GLY A 422 17.49 14.29 -0.60
CA GLY A 422 17.56 13.02 -1.35
C GLY A 422 18.79 12.20 -1.03
N GLY A 423 19.48 12.51 0.07
CA GLY A 423 20.66 11.82 0.55
C GLY A 423 20.38 10.81 1.67
N GLY A 424 21.45 10.29 2.26
CA GLY A 424 21.41 9.43 3.44
C GLY A 424 22.58 9.73 4.37
N ILE A 425 22.41 9.46 5.68
CA ILE A 425 23.43 9.61 6.70
C ILE A 425 23.61 8.29 7.45
N SER A 426 24.85 7.97 7.78
CA SER A 426 25.23 6.80 8.57
C SER A 426 26.35 7.16 9.57
N ALA A 427 26.56 6.28 10.52
CA ALA A 427 27.67 6.39 11.46
C ALA A 427 28.36 5.03 11.64
N ASP A 428 29.66 5.07 11.78
CA ASP A 428 30.48 3.95 12.18
C ASP A 428 31.32 4.36 13.38
N SER A 429 31.49 3.48 14.37
CA SER A 429 32.17 3.85 15.61
C SER A 429 32.65 2.63 16.37
N ASP A 430 33.85 2.74 16.90
CA ASP A 430 34.46 1.79 17.82
C ASP A 430 34.71 2.45 19.18
N LEU A 431 34.24 1.78 20.24
CA LEU A 431 34.39 2.29 21.62
C LEU A 431 35.87 2.46 21.98
N GLY A 432 36.23 3.66 22.43
CA GLY A 432 37.61 4.02 22.78
C GLY A 432 38.52 4.37 21.60
N VAL A 433 38.02 4.35 20.35
CA VAL A 433 38.78 4.71 19.15
C VAL A 433 38.26 6.01 18.53
N GLY A 434 36.94 6.16 18.43
CA GLY A 434 36.29 7.33 17.86
C GLY A 434 35.04 7.00 17.06
N SER A 435 34.49 8.03 16.40
CA SER A 435 33.30 7.88 15.55
C SER A 435 33.49 8.56 14.19
N GLU A 436 32.91 8.02 13.14
CA GLU A 436 32.82 8.64 11.83
C GLU A 436 31.34 8.73 11.40
N PHE A 437 30.90 9.93 11.11
CA PHE A 437 29.57 10.22 10.56
C PHE A 437 29.74 10.54 9.09
N VAL A 438 29.02 9.80 8.23
CA VAL A 438 29.09 9.94 6.77
C VAL A 438 27.72 10.28 6.23
N PHE A 439 27.63 11.33 5.40
CA PHE A 439 26.40 11.62 4.67
C PHE A 439 26.69 11.85 3.18
N GLY A 440 25.75 11.41 2.34
CA GLY A 440 25.86 11.51 0.89
C GLY A 440 24.78 12.40 0.31
N ILE A 441 25.14 13.26 -0.66
CA ILE A 441 24.20 14.14 -1.41
C ILE A 441 24.31 13.83 -2.89
N PRO A 442 23.20 13.61 -3.63
CA PRO A 442 23.22 13.37 -5.06
C PRO A 442 23.82 14.54 -5.84
N ILE A 443 24.65 14.23 -6.88
CA ILE A 443 25.19 15.27 -7.78
C ILE A 443 24.12 15.85 -8.69
N VAL A 444 24.31 17.09 -9.09
CA VAL A 444 23.51 17.72 -10.16
C VAL A 444 23.89 17.08 -11.48
N ARG A 445 22.92 16.63 -12.26
CA ARG A 445 23.12 16.10 -13.61
C ARG A 445 23.24 17.21 -14.64
#